data_58204259574ca0b398bf3ed1b91d0ee5
#
_entry.id   58204259574ca0b398bf3ed1b91d0ee5
#
_cell.length_a   1.000
_cell.length_b   1.000
_cell.length_c   1.000
_cell.angle_alpha   90.00
_cell.angle_beta   90.00
_cell.angle_gamma   90.00
#
_symmetry.space_group_name_H-M   'P 1'
#
loop_
_entity.id
_entity.type
_entity.pdbx_description
1 polymer ?
#
loop_
_entity_poly.entity_id
_entity_poly.type
_entity_poly.pdbx_seq_one_letter_code
_entity_poly.pdbx_strand_id
1 'polypeptide(L)'
;MTEDRPKLRLLDIVPVQTQAGQQFLLRDPQRLSPQELVVPTDIAFLLSQFDGSHTIREAQVSYVRRFGSLITTDKIKDLLKRLDEALLLDTERFREFGRRLQAEFRSRPTRAAAHAGQSYEEGAAAFISTWQPRLDAAAPPDDFALDGEHPALIAPHYDMTAAAESYAAAYALLAQAPQPDAAVVLGIGHTGGSAPFTLTRKPFETPFGALETDAEIIDQLAEAAEFDVFADEFLHRDEHSVEFQAVLLHFLYCEREEQPKIVPILCGGYQRQGGELADPGSVGPVSKFLEALRGIIAEDSRRVAVIASADLSHIGARFGQPPPLTQTHLDLARRHDMALLEQVKRGDAEGLYQVFAQDENRYNVCGVPAIYALLRALPIGEGRLLSYKQATEPQTQSCVSFGSVGLR
;
A
#
# COMPACT_ATOMS: atom_id res chain seq x y z
N MET A 1 -23.46 21.10 -4.52
CA MET A 1 -22.97 21.39 -5.89
C MET A 1 -24.19 21.56 -6.77
N THR A 2 -24.21 22.58 -7.61
CA THR A 2 -25.27 22.72 -8.60
C THR A 2 -25.07 21.61 -9.65
N GLU A 3 -26.14 20.94 -10.09
CA GLU A 3 -26.13 19.92 -11.16
C GLU A 3 -25.38 20.37 -12.43
N ASP A 4 -25.05 21.63 -12.53
CA ASP A 4 -24.45 22.28 -13.67
C ASP A 4 -22.91 22.29 -13.71
N ARG A 5 -22.22 21.96 -12.59
CA ARG A 5 -20.75 21.88 -12.46
C ARG A 5 -20.31 20.54 -11.90
N PRO A 6 -20.25 19.49 -12.72
CA PRO A 6 -19.91 18.16 -12.27
C PRO A 6 -18.46 18.10 -11.78
N LYS A 7 -18.21 17.25 -10.74
CA LYS A 7 -16.89 16.98 -10.23
C LYS A 7 -16.66 15.51 -10.08
N LEU A 8 -15.65 15.01 -10.80
CA LEU A 8 -15.15 13.66 -10.56
C LEU A 8 -14.45 13.57 -9.21
N ARG A 9 -14.52 12.40 -8.62
CA ARG A 9 -13.62 12.03 -7.53
C ARG A 9 -12.20 11.85 -8.07
N LEU A 10 -11.23 11.70 -7.17
CA LEU A 10 -9.89 11.27 -7.56
C LEU A 10 -10.00 9.80 -8.04
N LEU A 11 -9.72 9.56 -9.32
CA LEU A 11 -9.79 8.25 -9.96
C LEU A 11 -8.45 7.96 -10.65
N ASP A 12 -8.08 6.68 -10.68
CA ASP A 12 -7.04 6.18 -11.56
C ASP A 12 -7.61 6.09 -12.98
N ILE A 13 -6.96 6.74 -13.93
CA ILE A 13 -7.33 6.70 -15.36
C ILE A 13 -6.24 5.93 -16.09
N VAL A 14 -6.46 4.62 -16.28
CA VAL A 14 -5.46 3.70 -16.82
C VAL A 14 -5.72 3.47 -18.31
N PRO A 15 -4.76 3.76 -19.22
CA PRO A 15 -4.91 3.43 -20.62
C PRO A 15 -4.91 1.90 -20.80
N VAL A 16 -5.91 1.40 -21.52
CA VAL A 16 -6.06 -0.02 -21.83
C VAL A 16 -6.25 -0.22 -23.32
N GLN A 17 -5.60 -1.25 -23.88
CA GLN A 17 -5.78 -1.62 -25.27
C GLN A 17 -6.92 -2.63 -25.39
N THR A 18 -7.95 -2.29 -26.17
CA THR A 18 -9.11 -3.15 -26.42
C THR A 18 -9.21 -3.48 -27.91
N GLN A 19 -10.15 -4.35 -28.29
CA GLN A 19 -10.45 -4.61 -29.70
C GLN A 19 -10.95 -3.36 -30.44
N ALA A 20 -11.53 -2.40 -29.72
CA ALA A 20 -11.99 -1.11 -30.27
C ALA A 20 -10.88 -0.03 -30.30
N GLY A 21 -9.63 -0.38 -29.99
CA GLY A 21 -8.49 0.53 -29.90
C GLY A 21 -8.18 0.94 -28.45
N GLN A 22 -7.45 2.04 -28.32
CA GLN A 22 -7.09 2.58 -27.00
C GLN A 22 -8.34 3.15 -26.30
N GLN A 23 -8.56 2.68 -25.09
CA GLN A 23 -9.61 3.15 -24.17
C GLN A 23 -9.00 3.47 -22.80
N PHE A 24 -9.82 3.96 -21.87
CA PHE A 24 -9.38 4.30 -20.52
C PHE A 24 -10.26 3.59 -19.49
N LEU A 25 -9.63 2.85 -18.61
CA LEU A 25 -10.26 2.26 -17.44
C LEU A 25 -10.30 3.32 -16.33
N LEU A 26 -11.49 3.61 -15.82
CA LEU A 26 -11.71 4.45 -14.65
C LEU A 26 -11.82 3.52 -13.43
N ARG A 27 -10.88 3.63 -12.52
CA ARG A 27 -10.85 2.83 -11.30
C ARG A 27 -10.82 3.75 -10.08
N ASP A 28 -11.59 3.40 -9.08
CA ASP A 28 -11.56 4.05 -7.78
C ASP A 28 -10.41 3.48 -6.94
N PRO A 29 -9.34 4.25 -6.65
CA PRO A 29 -8.23 3.78 -5.83
C PRO A 29 -8.66 3.46 -4.40
N GLN A 30 -9.74 4.10 -3.90
CA GLN A 30 -10.28 3.86 -2.57
C GLN A 30 -11.22 2.64 -2.51
N ARG A 31 -11.48 1.97 -3.64
CA ARG A 31 -12.40 0.81 -3.75
C ARG A 31 -13.79 1.06 -3.13
N LEU A 32 -14.26 2.29 -3.18
CA LEU A 32 -15.61 2.66 -2.72
C LEU A 32 -16.65 2.48 -3.81
N SER A 33 -16.22 2.54 -5.09
CA SER A 33 -17.06 2.22 -6.23
C SER A 33 -17.13 0.70 -6.45
N PRO A 34 -18.30 0.11 -6.57
CA PRO A 34 -18.46 -1.31 -6.88
C PRO A 34 -18.17 -1.62 -8.35
N GLN A 35 -17.92 -0.62 -9.19
CA GLN A 35 -17.83 -0.76 -10.64
C GLN A 35 -16.60 -0.03 -11.19
N GLU A 36 -15.91 -0.71 -12.09
CA GLU A 36 -14.92 -0.12 -12.99
C GLU A 36 -15.61 0.22 -14.32
N LEU A 37 -15.28 1.36 -14.90
CA LEU A 37 -15.84 1.79 -16.18
C LEU A 37 -14.74 1.95 -17.20
N VAL A 38 -14.95 1.36 -18.40
CA VAL A 38 -14.07 1.59 -19.54
C VAL A 38 -14.73 2.60 -20.46
N VAL A 39 -13.99 3.68 -20.79
CA VAL A 39 -14.48 4.78 -21.62
C VAL A 39 -13.56 5.03 -22.82
N PRO A 40 -14.08 5.44 -23.99
CA PRO A 40 -13.27 5.82 -25.13
C PRO A 40 -12.55 7.16 -24.87
N THR A 41 -11.53 7.45 -25.68
CA THR A 41 -10.63 8.61 -25.52
C THR A 41 -11.38 9.95 -25.49
N ASP A 42 -12.42 10.12 -26.30
CA ASP A 42 -13.21 11.34 -26.36
C ASP A 42 -14.03 11.56 -25.07
N ILE A 43 -14.56 10.49 -24.49
CA ILE A 43 -15.24 10.54 -23.21
C ILE A 43 -14.25 10.77 -22.07
N ALA A 44 -13.07 10.14 -22.07
CA ALA A 44 -12.03 10.40 -21.08
C ALA A 44 -11.62 11.90 -21.07
N PHE A 45 -11.48 12.52 -22.26
CA PHE A 45 -11.27 13.96 -22.35
C PHE A 45 -12.43 14.77 -21.77
N LEU A 46 -13.69 14.40 -22.06
CA LEU A 46 -14.84 15.07 -21.47
C LEU A 46 -14.83 14.98 -19.94
N LEU A 47 -14.48 13.81 -19.40
CA LEU A 47 -14.37 13.59 -17.95
C LEU A 47 -13.29 14.46 -17.31
N SER A 48 -12.19 14.76 -18.01
CA SER A 48 -11.15 15.67 -17.51
C SER A 48 -11.65 17.11 -17.32
N GLN A 49 -12.81 17.48 -17.88
CA GLN A 49 -13.45 18.76 -17.69
C GLN A 49 -14.40 18.79 -16.48
N PHE A 50 -14.64 17.62 -15.85
CA PHE A 50 -15.52 17.51 -14.68
C PHE A 50 -14.71 17.72 -13.39
N ASP A 51 -14.17 18.90 -13.23
CA ASP A 51 -13.30 19.31 -12.11
C ASP A 51 -14.06 20.11 -11.02
N GLY A 52 -15.37 20.34 -11.24
CA GLY A 52 -16.20 21.17 -10.37
C GLY A 52 -16.14 22.67 -10.67
N SER A 53 -15.27 23.11 -11.60
CA SER A 53 -15.16 24.51 -12.03
C SER A 53 -15.88 24.76 -13.36
N HIS A 54 -15.90 23.80 -14.26
CA HIS A 54 -16.55 23.89 -15.57
C HIS A 54 -18.03 23.50 -15.51
N THR A 55 -18.84 24.28 -16.19
CA THR A 55 -20.25 23.92 -16.46
C THR A 55 -20.32 22.84 -17.54
N ILE A 56 -21.45 22.11 -17.61
CA ILE A 56 -21.73 21.14 -18.70
C ILE A 56 -21.55 21.81 -20.07
N ARG A 57 -21.98 23.07 -20.21
CA ARG A 57 -21.87 23.81 -21.48
C ARG A 57 -20.42 24.12 -21.86
N GLU A 58 -19.59 24.50 -20.88
CA GLU A 58 -18.16 24.75 -21.10
C GLU A 58 -17.44 23.45 -21.48
N ALA A 59 -17.76 22.34 -20.82
CA ALA A 59 -17.25 21.02 -21.16
C ALA A 59 -17.66 20.59 -22.58
N GLN A 60 -18.91 20.85 -23.00
CA GLN A 60 -19.37 20.63 -24.38
C GLN A 60 -18.57 21.45 -25.40
N VAL A 61 -18.35 22.72 -25.12
CA VAL A 61 -17.58 23.59 -26.02
C VAL A 61 -16.14 23.08 -26.16
N SER A 62 -15.51 22.68 -25.06
CA SER A 62 -14.15 22.09 -25.04
C SER A 62 -14.10 20.80 -25.86
N TYR A 63 -15.10 19.94 -25.69
CA TYR A 63 -15.23 18.68 -26.46
C TYR A 63 -15.34 18.94 -27.97
N VAL A 64 -16.24 19.84 -28.39
CA VAL A 64 -16.44 20.22 -29.80
C VAL A 64 -15.15 20.79 -30.41
N ARG A 65 -14.46 21.66 -29.66
CA ARG A 65 -13.16 22.22 -30.11
C ARG A 65 -12.10 21.15 -30.31
N ARG A 66 -12.09 20.13 -29.48
CA ARG A 66 -11.09 19.06 -29.52
C ARG A 66 -11.35 18.01 -30.60
N PHE A 67 -12.62 17.59 -30.79
CA PHE A 67 -12.99 16.44 -31.62
C PHE A 67 -13.78 16.81 -32.87
N GLY A 68 -14.22 18.06 -33.03
CA GLY A 68 -14.99 18.52 -34.18
C GLY A 68 -16.40 17.89 -34.29
N SER A 69 -16.85 17.16 -33.28
CA SER A 69 -18.15 16.50 -33.26
C SER A 69 -19.00 17.01 -32.09
N LEU A 70 -20.34 17.00 -32.29
CA LEU A 70 -21.29 17.45 -31.28
C LEU A 70 -21.60 16.31 -30.30
N ILE A 71 -21.53 16.62 -29.01
CA ILE A 71 -22.12 15.79 -27.95
C ILE A 71 -23.33 16.54 -27.37
N THR A 72 -24.49 15.89 -27.30
CA THR A 72 -25.70 16.51 -26.80
C THR A 72 -25.70 16.61 -25.26
N THR A 73 -26.38 17.62 -24.72
CA THR A 73 -26.54 17.77 -23.28
C THR A 73 -27.16 16.54 -22.63
N ASP A 74 -28.12 15.91 -23.30
CA ASP A 74 -28.77 14.71 -22.80
C ASP A 74 -27.79 13.53 -22.65
N LYS A 75 -26.90 13.33 -23.65
CA LYS A 75 -25.84 12.31 -23.54
C LYS A 75 -24.89 12.58 -22.36
N ILE A 76 -24.56 13.85 -22.10
CA ILE A 76 -23.73 14.19 -20.95
C ILE A 76 -24.48 13.94 -19.64
N LYS A 77 -25.77 14.29 -19.57
CA LYS A 77 -26.58 14.02 -18.39
C LYS A 77 -26.74 12.51 -18.12
N ASP A 78 -26.93 11.71 -19.15
CA ASP A 78 -26.97 10.23 -19.03
C ASP A 78 -25.61 9.68 -18.55
N LEU A 79 -24.50 10.22 -19.04
CA LEU A 79 -23.17 9.86 -18.56
C LEU A 79 -23.00 10.24 -17.09
N LEU A 80 -23.36 11.46 -16.69
CA LEU A 80 -23.29 11.91 -15.31
C LEU A 80 -24.14 11.04 -14.38
N LYS A 81 -25.32 10.65 -14.79
CA LYS A 81 -26.19 9.73 -14.03
C LYS A 81 -25.49 8.38 -13.80
N ARG A 82 -24.91 7.80 -14.84
CA ARG A 82 -24.16 6.53 -14.74
C ARG A 82 -22.94 6.65 -13.83
N LEU A 83 -22.21 7.75 -13.92
CA LEU A 83 -21.07 8.02 -13.04
C LEU A 83 -21.48 8.22 -11.57
N ASP A 84 -22.62 8.87 -11.32
CA ASP A 84 -23.16 9.03 -9.97
C ASP A 84 -23.68 7.70 -9.40
N GLU A 85 -24.35 6.90 -10.21
CA GLU A 85 -24.76 5.54 -9.85
C GLU A 85 -23.57 4.64 -9.52
N ALA A 86 -22.46 4.80 -10.23
CA ALA A 86 -21.19 4.12 -9.98
C ALA A 86 -20.35 4.78 -8.86
N LEU A 87 -20.84 5.81 -8.18
CA LEU A 87 -20.14 6.53 -7.10
C LEU A 87 -18.79 7.14 -7.54
N LEU A 88 -18.65 7.53 -8.79
CA LEU A 88 -17.43 8.12 -9.35
C LEU A 88 -17.45 9.66 -9.33
N LEU A 89 -18.60 10.29 -9.00
CA LEU A 89 -18.72 11.74 -8.83
C LEU A 89 -18.66 12.13 -7.34
N ASP A 90 -18.12 13.32 -7.05
CA ASP A 90 -18.18 13.94 -5.73
C ASP A 90 -19.57 14.56 -5.48
N THR A 91 -20.55 13.71 -5.25
CA THR A 91 -21.97 14.07 -4.98
C THR A 91 -22.36 13.79 -3.53
N GLU A 92 -23.55 14.28 -3.12
CA GLU A 92 -24.07 13.95 -1.80
C GLU A 92 -24.33 12.44 -1.65
N ARG A 93 -24.77 11.77 -2.70
CA ARG A 93 -24.94 10.29 -2.72
C ARG A 93 -23.63 9.59 -2.37
N PHE A 94 -22.50 9.99 -2.97
CA PHE A 94 -21.19 9.44 -2.63
C PHE A 94 -20.81 9.74 -1.18
N ARG A 95 -21.02 10.98 -0.71
CA ARG A 95 -20.68 11.37 0.67
C ARG A 95 -21.51 10.60 1.71
N GLU A 96 -22.79 10.40 1.45
CA GLU A 96 -23.66 9.57 2.30
C GLU A 96 -23.22 8.11 2.34
N PHE A 97 -22.84 7.57 1.17
CA PHE A 97 -22.30 6.23 1.08
C PHE A 97 -20.98 6.11 1.87
N GLY A 98 -20.06 7.05 1.72
CA GLY A 98 -18.80 7.10 2.47
C GLY A 98 -19.02 7.18 3.99
N ARG A 99 -19.94 8.06 4.45
CA ARG A 99 -20.30 8.16 5.88
C ARG A 99 -20.86 6.84 6.43
N ARG A 100 -21.70 6.13 5.63
CA ARG A 100 -22.24 4.83 6.03
C ARG A 100 -21.15 3.78 6.17
N LEU A 101 -20.22 3.69 5.20
CA LEU A 101 -19.10 2.74 5.28
C LEU A 101 -18.17 3.02 6.45
N GLN A 102 -17.88 4.30 6.73
CA GLN A 102 -17.09 4.68 7.90
C GLN A 102 -17.79 4.29 9.21
N ALA A 103 -19.11 4.52 9.31
CA ALA A 103 -19.89 4.12 10.48
C ALA A 103 -19.92 2.59 10.66
N GLU A 104 -20.08 1.85 9.56
CA GLU A 104 -20.01 0.39 9.55
C GLU A 104 -18.64 -0.10 10.02
N PHE A 105 -17.54 0.42 9.45
CA PHE A 105 -16.19 0.06 9.86
C PHE A 105 -15.96 0.35 11.35
N ARG A 106 -16.38 1.52 11.84
CA ARG A 106 -16.24 1.87 13.26
C ARG A 106 -17.00 0.94 14.19
N SER A 107 -18.18 0.47 13.78
CA SER A 107 -19.04 -0.41 14.60
C SER A 107 -18.55 -1.85 14.66
N ARG A 108 -17.74 -2.30 13.72
CA ARG A 108 -17.20 -3.67 13.71
C ARG A 108 -16.11 -3.81 14.77
N PRO A 109 -16.12 -4.90 15.55
CA PRO A 109 -15.07 -5.15 16.55
C PRO A 109 -13.73 -5.51 15.89
N THR A 110 -13.73 -6.04 14.68
CA THR A 110 -12.60 -6.51 13.91
C THR A 110 -12.49 -5.81 12.57
N ARG A 111 -11.32 -5.80 11.99
CA ARG A 111 -11.06 -5.43 10.60
C ARG A 111 -11.23 -6.67 9.73
N ALA A 112 -12.19 -6.65 8.82
CA ALA A 112 -12.49 -7.78 7.94
C ALA A 112 -11.33 -8.11 7.00
N ALA A 113 -11.17 -9.38 6.62
CA ALA A 113 -10.24 -9.85 5.61
C ALA A 113 -10.68 -9.37 4.20
N ALA A 114 -10.27 -8.16 3.82
CA ALA A 114 -10.77 -7.48 2.62
C ALA A 114 -10.28 -8.11 1.31
N HIS A 115 -9.19 -8.87 1.35
CA HIS A 115 -8.53 -9.47 0.19
C HIS A 115 -8.67 -10.99 0.13
N ALA A 116 -9.35 -11.61 1.11
CA ALA A 116 -9.65 -13.03 1.12
C ALA A 116 -10.49 -13.42 -0.10
N GLY A 117 -10.19 -14.57 -0.72
CA GLY A 117 -10.83 -15.05 -1.94
C GLY A 117 -10.43 -14.30 -3.23
N GLN A 118 -9.59 -13.25 -3.12
CA GLN A 118 -9.08 -12.48 -4.26
C GLN A 118 -7.56 -12.59 -4.39
N SER A 119 -6.83 -12.23 -3.34
CA SER A 119 -5.36 -12.24 -3.31
C SER A 119 -4.79 -13.46 -2.59
N TYR A 120 -5.60 -14.11 -1.78
CA TYR A 120 -5.27 -15.35 -1.07
C TYR A 120 -6.55 -16.13 -0.72
N GLU A 121 -6.39 -17.39 -0.31
CA GLU A 121 -7.49 -18.30 -0.01
C GLU A 121 -8.26 -17.87 1.26
N GLU A 122 -9.59 -17.90 1.23
CA GLU A 122 -10.44 -17.57 2.39
C GLU A 122 -10.35 -18.58 3.53
N GLY A 123 -10.14 -19.87 3.21
CA GLY A 123 -10.17 -20.94 4.19
C GLY A 123 -8.79 -21.39 4.62
N ALA A 124 -8.60 -21.64 5.93
CA ALA A 124 -7.34 -22.06 6.52
C ALA A 124 -6.71 -23.30 5.82
N ALA A 125 -7.51 -24.33 5.56
CA ALA A 125 -7.00 -25.56 4.92
C ALA A 125 -6.49 -25.30 3.50
N ALA A 126 -7.18 -24.46 2.72
CA ALA A 126 -6.76 -24.09 1.38
C ALA A 126 -5.49 -23.22 1.43
N PHE A 127 -5.44 -22.27 2.35
CA PHE A 127 -4.26 -21.42 2.57
C PHE A 127 -3.03 -22.27 2.94
N ILE A 128 -3.15 -23.17 3.92
CA ILE A 128 -2.07 -24.10 4.31
C ILE A 128 -1.61 -24.93 3.11
N SER A 129 -2.54 -25.52 2.35
CA SER A 129 -2.22 -26.34 1.17
C SER A 129 -1.43 -25.57 0.11
N THR A 130 -1.69 -24.25 -0.02
CA THR A 130 -1.01 -23.39 -0.98
C THR A 130 0.34 -22.89 -0.46
N TRP A 131 0.40 -22.52 0.82
CA TRP A 131 1.55 -21.77 1.38
C TRP A 131 2.59 -22.67 2.07
N GLN A 132 2.19 -23.76 2.72
CA GLN A 132 3.14 -24.64 3.40
C GLN A 132 4.21 -25.20 2.44
N PRO A 133 3.88 -25.70 1.23
CA PRO A 133 4.91 -26.18 0.31
C PRO A 133 5.88 -25.08 -0.16
N ARG A 134 5.42 -23.82 -0.25
CA ARG A 134 6.27 -22.69 -0.61
C ARG A 134 7.23 -22.32 0.52
N LEU A 135 6.73 -22.35 1.74
CA LEU A 135 7.55 -22.10 2.93
C LEU A 135 8.62 -23.18 3.10
N ASP A 136 8.24 -24.46 2.92
CA ASP A 136 9.15 -25.61 3.02
C ASP A 136 10.21 -25.63 1.90
N ALA A 137 9.86 -25.13 0.73
CA ALA A 137 10.79 -25.01 -0.41
C ALA A 137 11.73 -23.81 -0.29
N ALA A 138 11.39 -22.82 0.53
CA ALA A 138 12.26 -21.68 0.76
C ALA A 138 13.50 -22.13 1.57
N ALA A 139 14.68 -21.73 1.11
CA ALA A 139 15.96 -22.03 1.75
C ALA A 139 16.56 -20.75 2.33
N PRO A 140 16.28 -20.40 3.59
CA PRO A 140 16.97 -19.31 4.25
C PRO A 140 18.48 -19.56 4.26
N PRO A 141 19.29 -18.51 4.17
CA PRO A 141 20.74 -18.65 4.16
C PRO A 141 21.26 -19.21 5.50
N ASP A 142 22.09 -20.25 5.44
CA ASP A 142 22.64 -20.94 6.63
C ASP A 142 23.54 -20.01 7.49
N ASP A 143 24.09 -18.96 6.91
CA ASP A 143 25.02 -18.01 7.53
C ASP A 143 24.32 -16.76 8.09
N PHE A 144 22.99 -16.71 8.05
CA PHE A 144 22.23 -15.54 8.51
C PHE A 144 20.96 -15.98 9.25
N ALA A 145 20.82 -15.59 10.50
CA ALA A 145 19.67 -15.87 11.35
C ALA A 145 19.14 -14.59 12.01
N LEU A 146 17.84 -14.60 12.34
CA LEU A 146 17.18 -13.53 13.09
C LEU A 146 17.16 -13.90 14.58
N ASP A 147 18.33 -14.01 15.19
CA ASP A 147 18.54 -14.47 16.57
C ASP A 147 18.55 -13.35 17.62
N GLY A 148 18.53 -12.08 17.18
CA GLY A 148 18.42 -10.92 18.06
C GLY A 148 17.08 -10.81 18.80
N GLU A 149 16.99 -9.91 19.77
CA GLU A 149 15.75 -9.65 20.55
C GLU A 149 14.61 -9.13 19.67
N HIS A 150 14.95 -8.37 18.63
CA HIS A 150 13.99 -7.73 17.73
C HIS A 150 14.28 -8.14 16.27
N PRO A 151 13.76 -9.32 15.81
CA PRO A 151 13.93 -9.74 14.44
C PRO A 151 13.23 -8.76 13.49
N ALA A 152 13.90 -8.40 12.39
CA ALA A 152 13.33 -7.47 11.44
C ALA A 152 13.33 -8.03 10.01
N LEU A 153 12.24 -7.73 9.29
CA LEU A 153 12.04 -8.16 7.91
C LEU A 153 11.57 -7.00 7.04
N ILE A 154 12.01 -7.00 5.80
CA ILE A 154 11.25 -6.38 4.71
C ILE A 154 10.61 -7.50 3.92
N ALA A 155 9.31 -7.43 3.71
CA ALA A 155 8.53 -8.36 2.90
C ALA A 155 7.68 -7.56 1.90
N PRO A 156 7.42 -8.09 0.70
CA PRO A 156 6.61 -7.38 -0.29
C PRO A 156 5.17 -7.20 0.17
N HIS A 157 4.43 -6.32 -0.50
CA HIS A 157 2.97 -6.27 -0.45
C HIS A 157 2.32 -6.38 -1.84
N TYR A 158 3.09 -6.72 -2.85
CA TYR A 158 2.60 -7.07 -4.18
C TYR A 158 1.71 -8.31 -4.12
N ASP A 159 0.97 -8.57 -5.20
CA ASP A 159 0.10 -9.75 -5.33
C ASP A 159 0.73 -11.02 -4.73
N MET A 160 0.02 -11.66 -3.82
CA MET A 160 0.56 -12.78 -3.03
C MET A 160 0.96 -13.98 -3.89
N THR A 161 0.31 -14.18 -5.03
CA THR A 161 0.66 -15.26 -5.96
C THR A 161 1.91 -14.91 -6.77
N ALA A 162 1.98 -13.69 -7.29
CA ALA A 162 3.13 -13.26 -8.10
C ALA A 162 4.41 -13.08 -7.27
N ALA A 163 4.28 -12.65 -6.01
CA ALA A 163 5.38 -12.46 -5.08
C ALA A 163 5.62 -13.63 -4.11
N ALA A 164 4.96 -14.78 -4.32
CA ALA A 164 4.93 -15.88 -3.37
C ALA A 164 6.31 -16.35 -2.90
N GLU A 165 7.30 -16.44 -3.79
CA GLU A 165 8.66 -16.85 -3.41
C GLU A 165 9.37 -15.80 -2.53
N SER A 166 9.08 -14.51 -2.73
CA SER A 166 9.66 -13.46 -1.90
C SER A 166 9.04 -13.44 -0.52
N TYR A 167 7.71 -13.63 -0.42
CA TYR A 167 7.07 -13.84 0.88
C TYR A 167 7.61 -15.08 1.58
N ALA A 168 7.67 -16.21 0.87
CA ALA A 168 8.18 -17.46 1.44
C ALA A 168 9.61 -17.31 1.95
N ALA A 169 10.49 -16.63 1.23
CA ALA A 169 11.88 -16.39 1.66
C ALA A 169 11.94 -15.57 2.97
N ALA A 170 11.12 -14.53 3.11
CA ALA A 170 11.04 -13.72 4.33
C ALA A 170 10.51 -14.54 5.52
N TYR A 171 9.37 -15.20 5.33
CA TYR A 171 8.69 -15.90 6.42
C TYR A 171 9.35 -17.22 6.80
N ALA A 172 10.04 -17.92 5.87
CA ALA A 172 10.88 -19.07 6.22
C ALA A 172 12.07 -18.67 7.10
N LEU A 173 12.66 -17.49 6.87
CA LEU A 173 13.70 -16.95 7.76
C LEU A 173 13.14 -16.62 9.14
N LEU A 174 11.95 -16.00 9.22
CA LEU A 174 11.29 -15.71 10.48
C LEU A 174 10.90 -16.98 11.24
N ALA A 175 10.49 -18.04 10.52
CA ALA A 175 10.13 -19.33 11.11
C ALA A 175 11.30 -20.03 11.83
N GLN A 176 12.53 -19.72 11.46
CA GLN A 176 13.72 -20.25 12.13
C GLN A 176 14.09 -19.48 13.40
N ALA A 177 13.57 -18.28 13.56
CA ALA A 177 13.78 -17.47 14.75
C ALA A 177 12.85 -17.90 15.90
N PRO A 178 13.18 -17.62 17.17
CA PRO A 178 12.23 -17.74 18.25
C PRO A 178 10.98 -16.92 17.96
N GLN A 179 9.81 -17.45 18.30
CA GLN A 179 8.53 -16.75 18.07
C GLN A 179 8.53 -15.37 18.75
N PRO A 180 8.12 -14.31 18.07
CA PRO A 180 7.89 -13.02 18.71
C PRO A 180 6.58 -13.03 19.52
N ASP A 181 6.53 -12.25 20.57
CA ASP A 181 5.32 -11.99 21.36
C ASP A 181 4.42 -10.97 20.68
N ALA A 182 5.06 -10.00 20.00
CA ALA A 182 4.37 -8.99 19.19
C ALA A 182 5.12 -8.72 17.88
N ALA A 183 4.40 -8.20 16.89
CA ALA A 183 4.96 -7.78 15.61
C ALA A 183 4.45 -6.40 15.20
N VAL A 184 5.34 -5.42 15.10
CA VAL A 184 5.05 -4.13 14.49
C VAL A 184 5.04 -4.32 12.98
N VAL A 185 3.89 -4.07 12.35
CA VAL A 185 3.72 -4.19 10.89
C VAL A 185 3.58 -2.79 10.29
N LEU A 186 4.64 -2.37 9.61
CA LEU A 186 4.72 -1.08 8.93
C LEU A 186 4.26 -1.24 7.48
N GLY A 187 3.01 -0.90 7.21
CA GLY A 187 2.43 -0.90 5.86
C GLY A 187 2.44 0.48 5.22
N ILE A 188 1.85 0.59 4.02
CA ILE A 188 1.74 1.83 3.25
C ILE A 188 0.27 2.27 3.17
N GLY A 189 0.00 3.52 3.45
CA GLY A 189 -1.32 4.12 3.25
C GLY A 189 -1.52 4.54 1.79
N HIS A 190 -1.83 3.59 0.89
CA HIS A 190 -1.91 3.85 -0.56
C HIS A 190 -2.99 4.86 -0.96
N THR A 191 -4.05 4.96 -0.20
CA THR A 191 -5.16 5.89 -0.49
C THR A 191 -4.95 7.28 0.10
N GLY A 192 -3.76 7.51 0.67
CA GLY A 192 -3.40 8.75 1.34
C GLY A 192 -4.02 8.87 2.74
N GLY A 193 -3.70 9.93 3.42
CA GLY A 193 -4.19 10.26 4.76
C GLY A 193 -3.71 11.64 5.15
N SER A 194 -4.26 12.18 6.24
CA SER A 194 -3.85 13.47 6.81
C SER A 194 -2.69 13.32 7.80
N ALA A 195 -2.60 12.15 8.45
CA ALA A 195 -1.58 11.82 9.42
C ALA A 195 -0.38 11.10 8.78
N PRO A 196 0.85 11.34 9.27
CA PRO A 196 2.04 10.64 8.76
C PRO A 196 2.05 9.15 9.11
N PHE A 197 1.39 8.77 10.19
CA PHE A 197 1.18 7.38 10.61
C PHE A 197 -0.25 7.17 11.06
N THR A 198 -0.85 6.07 10.63
CA THR A 198 -2.23 5.73 11.01
C THR A 198 -2.26 4.34 11.65
N LEU A 199 -2.79 4.26 12.84
CA LEU A 199 -2.92 3.04 13.62
C LEU A 199 -4.39 2.58 13.69
N THR A 200 -4.59 1.33 14.08
CA THR A 200 -5.90 0.80 14.47
C THR A 200 -5.76 -0.16 15.63
N ARG A 201 -6.76 -0.18 16.51
CA ARG A 201 -6.87 -1.18 17.59
C ARG A 201 -7.64 -2.43 17.17
N LYS A 202 -8.17 -2.46 15.94
CA LYS A 202 -9.00 -3.57 15.48
C LYS A 202 -8.16 -4.81 15.19
N PRO A 203 -8.48 -5.97 15.78
CA PRO A 203 -7.94 -7.24 15.35
C PRO A 203 -8.19 -7.48 13.86
N PHE A 204 -7.28 -8.16 13.19
CA PHE A 204 -7.38 -8.47 11.77
C PHE A 204 -7.99 -9.86 11.56
N GLU A 205 -9.11 -9.93 10.86
CA GLU A 205 -9.66 -11.22 10.41
C GLU A 205 -8.72 -11.85 9.37
N THR A 206 -8.44 -13.13 9.54
CA THR A 206 -7.60 -13.95 8.65
C THR A 206 -8.25 -15.31 8.41
N PRO A 207 -7.77 -16.15 7.50
CA PRO A 207 -8.26 -17.53 7.35
C PRO A 207 -8.21 -18.37 8.63
N PHE A 208 -7.41 -17.97 9.61
CA PHE A 208 -7.18 -18.70 10.87
C PHE A 208 -7.96 -18.12 12.06
N GLY A 209 -8.77 -17.10 11.84
CA GLY A 209 -9.50 -16.37 12.88
C GLY A 209 -9.05 -14.91 12.99
N ALA A 210 -9.35 -14.28 14.11
CA ALA A 210 -8.91 -12.91 14.37
C ALA A 210 -7.49 -12.92 14.95
N LEU A 211 -6.57 -12.18 14.35
CA LEU A 211 -5.25 -11.91 14.88
C LEU A 211 -5.33 -10.63 15.72
N GLU A 212 -5.06 -10.76 17.01
CA GLU A 212 -5.21 -9.69 17.98
C GLU A 212 -4.17 -8.58 17.79
N THR A 213 -4.55 -7.35 18.16
CA THR A 213 -3.64 -6.21 18.20
C THR A 213 -3.03 -6.04 19.59
N ASP A 214 -1.81 -5.51 19.64
CA ASP A 214 -1.15 -5.17 20.89
C ASP A 214 -1.59 -3.78 21.36
N ALA A 215 -2.62 -3.76 22.21
CA ALA A 215 -3.20 -2.52 22.71
C ALA A 215 -2.20 -1.69 23.53
N GLU A 216 -1.25 -2.35 24.24
CA GLU A 216 -0.27 -1.67 25.08
C GLU A 216 0.69 -0.82 24.25
N ILE A 217 1.31 -1.41 23.22
CA ILE A 217 2.22 -0.68 22.31
C ILE A 217 1.44 0.40 21.56
N ILE A 218 0.22 0.08 21.08
CA ILE A 218 -0.62 1.06 20.35
C ILE A 218 -0.96 2.26 21.22
N ASP A 219 -1.33 2.05 22.47
CA ASP A 219 -1.69 3.13 23.40
C ASP A 219 -0.48 4.00 23.74
N GLN A 220 0.69 3.39 23.98
CA GLN A 220 1.93 4.12 24.21
C GLN A 220 2.32 4.98 23.00
N LEU A 221 2.18 4.46 21.77
CA LEU A 221 2.42 5.23 20.55
C LEU A 221 1.42 6.37 20.37
N ALA A 222 0.14 6.12 20.69
CA ALA A 222 -0.90 7.14 20.59
C ALA A 222 -0.70 8.28 21.61
N GLU A 223 -0.20 7.97 22.82
CA GLU A 223 0.12 8.96 23.85
C GLU A 223 1.35 9.79 23.48
N ALA A 224 2.36 9.16 22.85
CA ALA A 224 3.59 9.84 22.46
C ALA A 224 3.46 10.69 21.19
N ALA A 225 2.47 10.43 20.35
CA ALA A 225 2.29 11.11 19.06
C ALA A 225 1.80 12.55 19.24
N GLU A 226 2.31 13.49 18.41
CA GLU A 226 1.85 14.88 18.37
C GLU A 226 0.64 15.08 17.42
N PHE A 227 0.02 14.01 16.96
CA PHE A 227 -1.13 14.00 16.06
C PHE A 227 -2.06 12.84 16.43
N ASP A 228 -3.31 12.91 15.99
CA ASP A 228 -4.26 11.80 16.19
C ASP A 228 -3.91 10.64 15.23
N VAL A 229 -3.33 9.58 15.78
CA VAL A 229 -2.94 8.36 15.04
C VAL A 229 -4.14 7.55 14.55
N PHE A 230 -5.36 7.87 14.99
CA PHE A 230 -6.61 7.22 14.58
C PHE A 230 -7.47 8.09 13.65
N ALA A 231 -7.05 9.32 13.34
CA ALA A 231 -7.81 10.24 12.49
C ALA A 231 -8.24 9.61 11.16
N ASP A 232 -7.34 8.85 10.58
CA ASP A 232 -7.53 8.17 9.30
C ASP A 232 -7.68 6.63 9.44
N GLU A 233 -8.13 6.11 10.62
CA GLU A 233 -8.25 4.67 10.91
C GLU A 233 -9.00 3.89 9.82
N PHE A 234 -9.96 4.54 9.16
CA PHE A 234 -10.74 3.97 8.06
C PHE A 234 -9.88 3.50 6.86
N LEU A 235 -8.66 4.03 6.70
CA LEU A 235 -7.72 3.57 5.66
C LEU A 235 -7.37 2.08 5.82
N HIS A 236 -7.35 1.56 7.05
CA HIS A 236 -7.10 0.14 7.29
C HIS A 236 -8.16 -0.77 6.69
N ARG A 237 -9.37 -0.29 6.38
CA ARG A 237 -10.48 -1.11 5.92
C ARG A 237 -10.12 -2.02 4.74
N ASP A 238 -9.53 -1.45 3.70
CA ASP A 238 -9.21 -2.13 2.44
C ASP A 238 -7.71 -2.12 2.11
N GLU A 239 -6.87 -1.66 3.06
CA GLU A 239 -5.43 -1.62 2.83
C GLU A 239 -4.81 -3.02 2.95
N HIS A 240 -4.11 -3.44 1.89
CA HIS A 240 -3.56 -4.79 1.76
C HIS A 240 -2.17 -4.96 2.37
N SER A 241 -1.39 -3.87 2.46
CA SER A 241 0.01 -3.96 2.88
C SER A 241 0.19 -4.53 4.29
N VAL A 242 -0.70 -4.19 5.23
CA VAL A 242 -0.72 -4.80 6.58
C VAL A 242 -1.41 -6.15 6.57
N GLU A 243 -2.53 -6.30 5.81
CA GLU A 243 -3.32 -7.54 5.80
C GLU A 243 -2.50 -8.75 5.37
N PHE A 244 -1.70 -8.63 4.31
CA PHE A 244 -0.90 -9.75 3.81
C PHE A 244 0.14 -10.21 4.83
N GLN A 245 0.76 -9.28 5.55
CA GLN A 245 1.69 -9.63 6.62
C GLN A 245 0.96 -10.28 7.81
N ALA A 246 -0.20 -9.74 8.20
CA ALA A 246 -1.03 -10.29 9.29
C ALA A 246 -1.47 -11.74 8.99
N VAL A 247 -1.88 -12.02 7.74
CA VAL A 247 -2.28 -13.37 7.32
C VAL A 247 -1.09 -14.35 7.38
N LEU A 248 0.09 -13.93 6.90
CA LEU A 248 1.28 -14.78 6.92
C LEU A 248 1.84 -15.00 8.33
N LEU A 249 1.80 -13.96 9.19
CA LEU A 249 2.13 -14.11 10.61
C LEU A 249 1.18 -15.10 11.30
N HIS A 250 -0.11 -14.93 11.08
CA HIS A 250 -1.10 -15.83 11.67
C HIS A 250 -0.94 -17.27 11.18
N PHE A 251 -0.70 -17.46 9.88
CA PHE A 251 -0.38 -18.77 9.30
C PHE A 251 0.86 -19.40 9.96
N LEU A 252 1.94 -18.64 10.12
CA LEU A 252 3.20 -19.15 10.65
C LEU A 252 3.07 -19.68 12.09
N TYR A 253 2.18 -19.10 12.87
CA TYR A 253 2.02 -19.42 14.28
C TYR A 253 0.62 -19.97 14.64
N CYS A 254 -0.23 -20.33 13.65
CA CYS A 254 -1.61 -20.74 13.90
C CYS A 254 -1.79 -21.99 14.77
N GLU A 255 -0.76 -22.85 14.87
CA GLU A 255 -0.76 -24.05 15.72
C GLU A 255 -0.20 -23.78 17.13
N ARG A 256 0.25 -22.56 17.43
CA ARG A 256 0.76 -22.20 18.73
C ARG A 256 -0.36 -21.85 19.70
N GLU A 257 -0.18 -22.15 20.98
CA GLU A 257 -1.15 -21.82 22.04
C GLU A 257 -1.29 -20.30 22.20
N GLU A 258 -0.18 -19.57 22.20
CA GLU A 258 -0.14 -18.12 22.17
C GLU A 258 0.37 -17.64 20.81
N GLN A 259 -0.34 -16.68 20.23
CA GLN A 259 0.00 -16.10 18.95
C GLN A 259 0.55 -14.70 19.11
N PRO A 260 1.47 -14.25 18.24
CA PRO A 260 1.97 -12.89 18.30
C PRO A 260 0.83 -11.90 18.07
N LYS A 261 0.78 -10.84 18.88
CA LYS A 261 -0.12 -9.71 18.62
C LYS A 261 0.51 -8.78 17.60
N ILE A 262 -0.30 -8.07 16.80
CA ILE A 262 0.20 -7.11 15.82
C ILE A 262 0.01 -5.67 16.25
N VAL A 263 0.94 -4.81 15.84
CA VAL A 263 0.81 -3.35 15.90
C VAL A 263 0.74 -2.85 14.45
N PRO A 264 -0.49 -2.67 13.91
CA PRO A 264 -0.68 -2.27 12.52
C PRO A 264 -0.49 -0.76 12.36
N ILE A 265 0.50 -0.36 11.56
CA ILE A 265 0.85 1.04 11.29
C ILE A 265 0.87 1.25 9.79
N LEU A 266 0.02 2.12 9.27
CA LEU A 266 0.13 2.61 7.90
C LEU A 266 1.03 3.83 7.88
N CYS A 267 2.10 3.76 7.10
CA CYS A 267 3.02 4.88 6.87
C CYS A 267 2.48 5.72 5.71
N GLY A 268 2.28 7.00 5.97
CA GLY A 268 1.96 7.99 4.95
C GLY A 268 3.20 8.40 4.15
N GLY A 269 2.98 9.04 3.00
CA GLY A 269 4.07 9.66 2.25
C GLY A 269 4.66 10.84 3.01
N TYR A 270 5.97 10.96 3.04
CA TYR A 270 6.69 12.08 3.64
C TYR A 270 6.68 13.27 2.67
N GLN A 271 5.50 13.87 2.46
CA GLN A 271 5.34 15.03 1.59
C GLN A 271 4.97 16.27 2.41
N ARG A 272 5.57 17.42 2.06
CA ARG A 272 5.13 18.72 2.57
C ARG A 272 3.83 19.13 1.88
N GLN A 273 3.12 20.10 2.48
CA GLN A 273 2.02 20.79 1.80
C GLN A 273 2.56 21.36 0.48
N GLY A 274 2.02 20.90 -0.66
CA GLY A 274 2.52 21.25 -1.99
C GLY A 274 3.16 20.09 -2.77
N GLY A 275 3.28 18.88 -2.17
CA GLY A 275 3.74 17.68 -2.86
C GLY A 275 5.26 17.49 -2.90
N GLU A 276 6.04 18.40 -2.32
CA GLU A 276 7.49 18.23 -2.20
C GLU A 276 7.82 17.12 -1.20
N LEU A 277 8.79 16.26 -1.56
CA LEU A 277 9.33 15.26 -0.64
C LEU A 277 10.01 15.97 0.54
N ALA A 278 9.59 15.63 1.76
CA ALA A 278 10.20 16.13 2.97
C ALA A 278 11.17 15.08 3.51
N ASP A 279 12.36 15.52 3.94
CA ASP A 279 13.23 14.68 4.76
C ASP A 279 12.49 14.30 6.06
N PRO A 280 12.19 13.00 6.27
CA PRO A 280 11.42 12.56 7.43
C PRO A 280 12.08 12.94 8.76
N GLY A 281 13.41 12.95 8.82
CA GLY A 281 14.17 13.38 9.98
C GLY A 281 13.98 14.86 10.32
N SER A 282 13.62 15.69 9.34
CA SER A 282 13.34 17.13 9.51
C SER A 282 11.88 17.45 9.85
N VAL A 283 10.97 16.47 9.74
CA VAL A 283 9.54 16.63 10.07
C VAL A 283 9.31 16.26 11.52
N GLY A 284 9.18 17.25 12.40
CA GLY A 284 9.10 17.07 13.85
C GLY A 284 8.14 15.97 14.32
N PRO A 285 6.86 15.95 13.91
CA PRO A 285 5.92 14.89 14.30
C PRO A 285 6.33 13.48 13.83
N VAL A 286 6.96 13.37 12.64
CA VAL A 286 7.46 12.08 12.11
C VAL A 286 8.64 11.60 12.95
N SER A 287 9.64 12.46 13.18
CA SER A 287 10.84 12.11 13.95
C SER A 287 10.48 11.68 15.38
N LYS A 288 9.60 12.43 16.05
CA LYS A 288 9.15 12.11 17.43
C LYS A 288 8.39 10.80 17.49
N PHE A 289 7.52 10.51 16.53
CA PHE A 289 6.81 9.24 16.49
C PHE A 289 7.80 8.06 16.33
N LEU A 290 8.79 8.19 15.43
CA LEU A 290 9.80 7.16 15.20
C LEU A 290 10.74 6.98 16.40
N GLU A 291 11.09 8.08 17.11
CA GLU A 291 11.84 8.03 18.36
C GLU A 291 11.05 7.32 19.47
N ALA A 292 9.75 7.61 19.57
CA ALA A 292 8.86 6.92 20.52
C ALA A 292 8.75 5.42 20.18
N LEU A 293 8.53 5.07 18.91
CA LEU A 293 8.49 3.67 18.48
C LEU A 293 9.78 2.93 18.84
N ARG A 294 10.94 3.55 18.58
CA ARG A 294 12.23 2.99 18.98
C ARG A 294 12.37 2.79 20.48
N GLY A 295 11.98 3.80 21.28
CA GLY A 295 12.04 3.74 22.73
C GLY A 295 11.15 2.63 23.29
N ILE A 296 9.88 2.56 22.81
CA ILE A 296 8.91 1.55 23.24
C ILE A 296 9.41 0.15 22.92
N ILE A 297 9.94 -0.11 21.71
CA ILE A 297 10.48 -1.43 21.37
C ILE A 297 11.71 -1.76 22.23
N ALA A 298 12.62 -0.82 22.44
CA ALA A 298 13.85 -1.05 23.20
C ALA A 298 13.62 -1.28 24.70
N GLU A 299 12.52 -0.74 25.25
CA GLU A 299 12.15 -0.91 26.67
C GLU A 299 11.21 -2.11 26.91
N ASP A 300 10.63 -2.68 25.83
CA ASP A 300 9.75 -3.84 25.93
C ASP A 300 10.59 -5.09 26.26
N SER A 301 10.23 -5.77 27.32
CA SER A 301 10.90 -7.03 27.72
C SER A 301 10.51 -8.23 26.86
N ARG A 302 9.47 -8.09 26.03
CA ARG A 302 8.99 -9.09 25.09
C ARG A 302 9.81 -9.08 23.81
N ARG A 303 9.79 -10.18 23.09
CA ARG A 303 10.36 -10.25 21.76
C ARG A 303 9.44 -9.57 20.74
N VAL A 304 9.81 -8.41 20.26
CA VAL A 304 9.03 -7.65 19.28
C VAL A 304 9.68 -7.75 17.90
N ALA A 305 8.98 -8.35 16.94
CA ALA A 305 9.40 -8.32 15.52
C ALA A 305 8.98 -7.00 14.85
N VAL A 306 9.77 -6.54 13.88
CA VAL A 306 9.38 -5.38 13.05
C VAL A 306 9.38 -5.78 11.58
N ILE A 307 8.26 -5.62 10.91
CA ILE A 307 8.06 -6.00 9.52
C ILE A 307 7.70 -4.77 8.70
N ALA A 308 8.57 -4.38 7.76
CA ALA A 308 8.24 -3.40 6.75
C ALA A 308 7.63 -4.10 5.54
N SER A 309 6.36 -3.81 5.30
CA SER A 309 5.61 -4.29 4.14
C SER A 309 5.81 -3.33 2.98
N ALA A 310 6.67 -3.69 2.02
CA ALA A 310 7.23 -2.73 1.09
C ALA A 310 7.54 -3.33 -0.28
N ASP A 311 7.00 -2.70 -1.34
CA ASP A 311 7.46 -2.91 -2.70
C ASP A 311 8.44 -1.80 -3.11
N LEU A 312 9.13 -2.00 -4.23
CA LEU A 312 10.17 -1.10 -4.74
C LEU A 312 9.64 -0.28 -5.94
N SER A 313 10.34 -0.29 -7.07
CA SER A 313 10.00 0.53 -8.23
C SER A 313 8.69 0.11 -8.92
N HIS A 314 7.88 1.10 -9.28
CA HIS A 314 6.67 0.96 -10.08
C HIS A 314 6.83 1.79 -11.35
N ILE A 315 7.02 1.14 -12.50
CA ILE A 315 7.33 1.79 -13.77
C ILE A 315 6.39 1.38 -14.90
N GLY A 316 6.28 2.23 -15.91
CA GLY A 316 5.50 1.99 -17.11
C GLY A 316 4.16 2.71 -17.14
N ALA A 317 3.30 2.36 -18.13
CA ALA A 317 2.14 3.18 -18.47
C ALA A 317 1.09 3.27 -17.35
N ARG A 318 0.93 2.23 -16.55
CA ARG A 318 0.04 2.24 -15.38
C ARG A 318 0.46 3.27 -14.33
N PHE A 319 1.74 3.63 -14.32
CA PHE A 319 2.34 4.55 -13.34
C PHE A 319 2.72 5.90 -13.96
N GLY A 320 2.05 6.28 -15.06
CA GLY A 320 2.18 7.59 -15.68
C GLY A 320 3.37 7.76 -16.63
N GLN A 321 4.14 6.70 -16.90
CA GLN A 321 5.26 6.76 -17.82
C GLN A 321 4.81 6.34 -19.25
N PRO A 322 5.32 6.98 -20.31
CA PRO A 322 4.91 6.65 -21.66
C PRO A 322 5.38 5.25 -22.10
N PRO A 323 4.55 4.47 -22.83
CA PRO A 323 4.98 3.22 -23.43
C PRO A 323 5.95 3.47 -24.61
N PRO A 324 6.75 2.47 -25.07
CA PRO A 324 6.79 1.10 -24.55
C PRO A 324 7.70 0.93 -23.33
N LEU A 325 7.34 -0.03 -22.45
CA LEU A 325 8.26 -0.51 -21.44
C LEU A 325 9.38 -1.32 -22.10
N THR A 326 10.64 -0.92 -21.90
CA THR A 326 11.80 -1.56 -22.53
C THR A 326 12.71 -2.21 -21.49
N GLN A 327 13.62 -3.11 -21.94
CA GLN A 327 14.63 -3.71 -21.07
C GLN A 327 15.50 -2.63 -20.38
N THR A 328 15.81 -1.53 -21.08
CA THR A 328 16.56 -0.40 -20.49
C THR A 328 15.83 0.20 -19.28
N HIS A 329 14.51 0.34 -19.34
CA HIS A 329 13.72 0.82 -18.21
C HIS A 329 13.79 -0.14 -17.02
N LEU A 330 13.69 -1.44 -17.27
CA LEU A 330 13.82 -2.48 -16.24
C LEU A 330 15.21 -2.46 -15.58
N ASP A 331 16.27 -2.33 -16.38
CA ASP A 331 17.66 -2.28 -15.89
C ASP A 331 17.94 -1.01 -15.08
N LEU A 332 17.32 0.12 -15.45
CA LEU A 332 17.42 1.37 -14.70
C LEU A 332 16.72 1.27 -13.36
N ALA A 333 15.48 0.76 -13.35
CA ALA A 333 14.73 0.54 -12.11
C ALA A 333 15.47 -0.43 -11.18
N ARG A 334 16.00 -1.54 -11.73
CA ARG A 334 16.80 -2.50 -10.94
C ARG A 334 18.03 -1.84 -10.31
N ARG A 335 18.75 -0.99 -11.03
CA ARG A 335 19.91 -0.27 -10.47
C ARG A 335 19.52 0.65 -9.33
N HIS A 336 18.41 1.36 -9.48
CA HIS A 336 17.86 2.21 -8.43
C HIS A 336 17.45 1.38 -7.20
N ASP A 337 16.72 0.28 -7.40
CA ASP A 337 16.31 -0.61 -6.31
C ASP A 337 17.51 -1.21 -5.57
N MET A 338 18.57 -1.63 -6.29
CA MET A 338 19.77 -2.13 -5.65
C MET A 338 20.49 -1.04 -4.84
N ALA A 339 20.46 0.21 -5.28
CA ALA A 339 21.03 1.32 -4.51
C ALA A 339 20.26 1.56 -3.20
N LEU A 340 18.93 1.48 -3.23
CA LEU A 340 18.09 1.53 -2.02
C LEU A 340 18.39 0.35 -1.08
N LEU A 341 18.41 -0.88 -1.62
CA LEU A 341 18.68 -2.10 -0.85
C LEU A 341 20.07 -2.15 -0.23
N GLU A 342 21.07 -1.51 -0.84
CA GLU A 342 22.40 -1.36 -0.22
C GLU A 342 22.36 -0.50 1.04
N GLN A 343 21.54 0.57 1.08
CA GLN A 343 21.37 1.37 2.30
C GLN A 343 20.60 0.58 3.37
N VAL A 344 19.57 -0.15 2.94
CA VAL A 344 18.81 -1.05 3.83
C VAL A 344 19.74 -2.05 4.52
N LYS A 345 20.61 -2.73 3.77
CA LYS A 345 21.54 -3.74 4.30
C LYS A 345 22.53 -3.17 5.33
N ARG A 346 22.80 -1.85 5.25
CA ARG A 346 23.67 -1.13 6.18
C ARG A 346 22.95 -0.54 7.37
N GLY A 347 21.61 -0.63 7.41
CA GLY A 347 20.80 0.06 8.42
C GLY A 347 20.79 1.58 8.27
N ASP A 348 21.13 2.10 7.08
CA ASP A 348 21.28 3.54 6.83
C ASP A 348 19.96 4.14 6.33
N ALA A 349 19.14 4.63 7.26
CA ALA A 349 17.87 5.26 6.97
C ALA A 349 18.03 6.57 6.16
N GLU A 350 19.02 7.38 6.51
CA GLU A 350 19.27 8.66 5.85
C GLU A 350 19.81 8.45 4.42
N GLY A 351 20.74 7.49 4.26
CA GLY A 351 21.23 7.10 2.94
C GLY A 351 20.12 6.53 2.05
N LEU A 352 19.18 5.75 2.62
CA LEU A 352 17.99 5.29 1.91
C LEU A 352 17.16 6.46 1.40
N TYR A 353 16.86 7.44 2.27
CA TYR A 353 16.10 8.61 1.90
C TYR A 353 16.80 9.47 0.84
N GLN A 354 18.13 9.65 0.94
CA GLN A 354 18.92 10.39 -0.05
C GLN A 354 18.83 9.75 -1.44
N VAL A 355 18.97 8.43 -1.55
CA VAL A 355 18.81 7.71 -2.83
C VAL A 355 17.40 7.90 -3.38
N PHE A 356 16.38 7.79 -2.54
CA PHE A 356 14.98 7.97 -2.90
C PHE A 356 14.66 9.40 -3.39
N ALA A 357 15.18 10.42 -2.70
CA ALA A 357 14.89 11.81 -3.00
C ALA A 357 15.71 12.37 -4.17
N GLN A 358 16.84 11.76 -4.50
CA GLN A 358 17.79 12.26 -5.52
C GLN A 358 17.15 12.46 -6.90
N ASP A 359 16.14 11.67 -7.25
CA ASP A 359 15.43 11.74 -8.52
C ASP A 359 13.91 11.96 -8.36
N GLU A 360 13.52 12.56 -7.23
CA GLU A 360 12.15 12.96 -6.94
C GLU A 360 11.16 11.78 -7.00
N ASN A 361 11.61 10.58 -6.61
CA ASN A 361 10.83 9.34 -6.67
C ASN A 361 10.24 9.03 -8.07
N ARG A 362 10.96 9.31 -9.13
CA ARG A 362 10.49 9.05 -10.52
C ARG A 362 10.19 7.58 -10.81
N TYR A 363 10.67 6.66 -9.96
CA TYR A 363 10.38 5.23 -10.06
C TYR A 363 9.15 4.82 -9.23
N ASN A 364 8.45 5.77 -8.60
CA ASN A 364 7.25 5.55 -7.80
C ASN A 364 7.43 4.44 -6.75
N VAL A 365 8.55 4.45 -6.01
CA VAL A 365 8.81 3.51 -4.94
C VAL A 365 7.86 3.79 -3.78
N CYS A 366 6.91 2.89 -3.52
CA CYS A 366 5.94 3.08 -2.44
C CYS A 366 6.50 2.68 -1.07
N GLY A 367 7.43 1.72 -1.02
CA GLY A 367 7.89 1.08 0.21
C GLY A 367 8.81 1.93 1.11
N VAL A 368 9.38 3.04 0.59
CA VAL A 368 10.37 3.83 1.34
C VAL A 368 9.87 4.30 2.70
N PRO A 369 8.61 4.79 2.88
CA PRO A 369 8.14 5.20 4.20
C PRO A 369 8.18 4.10 5.26
N ALA A 370 7.76 2.88 4.91
CA ALA A 370 7.78 1.74 5.82
C ALA A 370 9.20 1.25 6.11
N ILE A 371 10.05 1.18 5.09
CA ILE A 371 11.46 0.78 5.25
C ILE A 371 12.21 1.81 6.10
N TYR A 372 12.04 3.10 5.84
CA TYR A 372 12.65 4.16 6.62
C TYR A 372 12.23 4.07 8.10
N ALA A 373 10.93 3.87 8.35
CA ALA A 373 10.40 3.73 9.70
C ALA A 373 11.02 2.52 10.43
N LEU A 374 11.18 1.37 9.76
CA LEU A 374 11.84 0.20 10.32
C LEU A 374 13.30 0.51 10.70
N LEU A 375 14.06 1.12 9.80
CA LEU A 375 15.48 1.44 10.02
C LEU A 375 15.68 2.48 11.14
N ARG A 376 14.67 3.33 11.40
CA ARG A 376 14.69 4.28 12.52
C ARG A 376 14.24 3.64 13.84
N ALA A 377 13.35 2.64 13.77
CA ALA A 377 12.84 1.94 14.94
C ALA A 377 13.87 0.98 15.57
N LEU A 378 14.76 0.41 14.76
CA LEU A 378 15.74 -0.60 15.22
C LEU A 378 17.18 -0.23 14.86
N PRO A 379 18.15 -0.54 15.75
CA PRO A 379 19.57 -0.46 15.42
C PRO A 379 19.98 -1.67 14.56
N ILE A 380 19.97 -1.53 13.24
CA ILE A 380 20.34 -2.58 12.31
C ILE A 380 21.86 -2.62 12.11
N GLY A 381 22.48 -3.76 12.39
CA GLY A 381 23.90 -4.01 12.18
C GLY A 381 24.20 -4.67 10.84
N GLU A 382 23.33 -5.56 10.36
CA GLU A 382 23.52 -6.30 9.11
C GLU A 382 22.17 -6.61 8.46
N GLY A 383 22.11 -6.46 7.13
CA GLY A 383 20.96 -6.88 6.32
C GLY A 383 21.35 -7.87 5.23
N ARG A 384 20.50 -8.87 4.99
CA ARG A 384 20.64 -9.89 3.96
C ARG A 384 19.50 -9.83 2.97
N LEU A 385 19.81 -9.55 1.70
CA LEU A 385 18.84 -9.68 0.61
C LEU A 385 18.52 -11.16 0.39
N LEU A 386 17.26 -11.54 0.54
CA LEU A 386 16.77 -12.92 0.39
C LEU A 386 16.21 -13.15 -1.01
N SER A 387 15.51 -12.17 -1.55
CA SER A 387 14.96 -12.23 -2.91
C SER A 387 14.83 -10.82 -3.51
N TYR A 388 14.87 -10.75 -4.83
CA TYR A 388 14.50 -9.57 -5.62
C TYR A 388 13.91 -10.02 -6.95
N LYS A 389 12.76 -9.45 -7.32
CA LYS A 389 12.07 -9.74 -8.57
C LYS A 389 11.50 -8.49 -9.20
N GLN A 390 11.26 -8.58 -10.51
CA GLN A 390 10.54 -7.60 -11.32
C GLN A 390 9.35 -8.32 -11.99
N ALA A 391 8.14 -8.01 -11.58
CA ALA A 391 6.91 -8.53 -12.17
C ALA A 391 6.46 -7.59 -13.28
N THR A 392 6.48 -8.07 -14.54
CA THR A 392 6.05 -7.32 -15.70
C THR A 392 4.63 -7.68 -16.11
N GLU A 393 3.82 -6.67 -16.39
CA GLU A 393 2.47 -6.80 -16.95
C GLU A 393 2.44 -6.34 -18.40
N PRO A 394 2.50 -7.26 -19.39
CA PRO A 394 2.53 -6.87 -20.80
C PRO A 394 1.31 -6.08 -21.26
N GLN A 395 0.13 -6.37 -20.71
CA GLN A 395 -1.14 -5.71 -21.08
C GLN A 395 -1.14 -4.22 -20.74
N THR A 396 -0.55 -3.85 -19.60
CA THR A 396 -0.45 -2.47 -19.13
C THR A 396 0.91 -1.84 -19.43
N GLN A 397 1.82 -2.58 -20.07
CA GLN A 397 3.19 -2.12 -20.32
C GLN A 397 3.84 -1.57 -19.04
N SER A 398 3.74 -2.32 -17.94
CA SER A 398 4.16 -1.88 -16.62
C SER A 398 4.94 -2.96 -15.88
N CYS A 399 5.69 -2.55 -14.87
CA CYS A 399 6.45 -3.45 -14.02
C CYS A 399 6.44 -2.94 -12.57
N VAL A 400 6.30 -3.86 -11.65
CA VAL A 400 6.52 -3.63 -10.21
C VAL A 400 7.70 -4.49 -9.77
N SER A 401 8.65 -3.90 -9.08
CA SER A 401 9.73 -4.64 -8.44
C SER A 401 9.49 -4.75 -6.93
N PHE A 402 9.93 -5.85 -6.38
CA PHE A 402 9.81 -6.16 -4.96
C PHE A 402 10.92 -7.12 -4.53
N GLY A 403 11.10 -7.22 -3.22
CA GLY A 403 12.07 -8.14 -2.66
C GLY A 403 11.83 -8.40 -1.19
N SER A 404 12.65 -9.26 -0.61
CA SER A 404 12.65 -9.52 0.82
C SER A 404 14.05 -9.43 1.39
N VAL A 405 14.15 -8.88 2.60
CA VAL A 405 15.41 -8.65 3.32
C VAL A 405 15.24 -9.08 4.76
N GLY A 406 16.17 -9.89 5.26
CA GLY A 406 16.33 -10.11 6.70
C GLY A 406 17.27 -9.06 7.28
N LEU A 407 16.98 -8.59 8.50
CA LEU A 407 17.73 -7.53 9.19
C LEU A 407 17.99 -7.93 10.65
N ARG A 408 19.23 -7.76 11.14
CA ARG A 408 19.63 -8.06 12.52
C ARG A 408 20.60 -7.04 13.08
#